data_1d53f3ed52a07d6f0bad684de3a2c015
#
_entry.id   1d53f3ed52a07d6f0bad684de3a2c015
#
_cell.length_a   1.000
_cell.length_b   1.000
_cell.length_c   1.000
_cell.angle_alpha   90.00
_cell.angle_beta   90.00
_cell.angle_gamma   90.00
#
_symmetry.space_group_name_H-M   'P 1'
#
loop_
_entity.id
_entity.type
_entity.pdbx_description
1 polymer ?
#
loop_
_entity_poly.entity_id
_entity_poly.type
_entity_poly.pdbx_seq_one_letter_code
_entity_poly.pdbx_strand_id
1 'polypeptide(L)'
;MSRFLKQRPVKSGLYDPEFEKDSCGVGLVANIKGVPSREIMENAYLINSRMDHRGGCGFEENTGDGAGILMALPDSFFQEESKKLKISLPNSGKYAVGNIFLPQKAHEREKCKKVIEEVVSKEGQ
;
A
#
# COMPACT_ATOMS: atom_id res chain seq x y z
N MET A 1 11.98 -13.78 -11.93
CA MET A 1 10.57 -14.07 -12.19
C MET A 1 9.98 -14.79 -10.99
N SER A 2 9.07 -14.15 -10.33
CA SER A 2 8.67 -14.28 -8.93
C SER A 2 8.18 -15.67 -8.51
N ARG A 3 8.79 -16.20 -7.45
CA ARG A 3 8.36 -17.40 -6.71
C ARG A 3 7.01 -17.21 -5.95
N PHE A 4 6.45 -16.01 -5.98
CA PHE A 4 5.22 -15.66 -5.26
C PHE A 4 3.91 -15.93 -6.02
N LEU A 5 3.99 -16.37 -7.27
CA LEU A 5 2.81 -16.85 -8.01
C LEU A 5 2.55 -18.34 -7.77
N LYS A 6 2.91 -18.84 -6.61
CA LYS A 6 2.76 -20.25 -6.29
C LYS A 6 1.40 -20.53 -5.63
N GLN A 7 0.66 -21.27 -6.40
CA GLN A 7 -0.43 -22.16 -6.02
C GLN A 7 -1.68 -21.44 -5.53
N ARG A 8 -2.64 -21.33 -6.45
CA ARG A 8 -4.03 -21.18 -6.05
C ARG A 8 -4.33 -22.24 -4.99
N PRO A 9 -5.07 -21.89 -3.93
CA PRO A 9 -5.48 -22.85 -2.93
C PRO A 9 -6.11 -24.06 -3.61
N VAL A 10 -5.82 -25.24 -3.10
CA VAL A 10 -6.39 -26.49 -3.62
C VAL A 10 -7.75 -26.72 -2.96
N LYS A 11 -8.70 -27.19 -3.74
CA LYS A 11 -10.02 -27.60 -3.19
C LYS A 11 -9.84 -28.50 -1.97
N SER A 12 -10.46 -28.12 -0.86
CA SER A 12 -10.38 -28.85 0.41
C SER A 12 -11.67 -28.70 1.20
N GLY A 13 -12.30 -29.82 1.53
CA GLY A 13 -13.58 -29.83 2.25
C GLY A 13 -14.67 -29.09 1.46
N LEU A 14 -15.28 -28.09 2.11
CA LEU A 14 -16.31 -27.23 1.51
C LEU A 14 -15.72 -26.06 0.69
N TYR A 15 -14.42 -25.81 0.78
CA TYR A 15 -13.76 -24.77 0.02
C TYR A 15 -13.45 -25.25 -1.40
N ASP A 16 -13.92 -24.48 -2.36
CA ASP A 16 -13.63 -24.68 -3.78
C ASP A 16 -13.19 -23.33 -4.39
N PRO A 17 -11.92 -23.22 -4.84
CA PRO A 17 -11.41 -21.98 -5.40
C PRO A 17 -12.12 -21.53 -6.68
N GLU A 18 -12.88 -22.41 -7.33
CA GLU A 18 -13.69 -22.05 -8.50
C GLU A 18 -14.86 -21.14 -8.12
N PHE A 19 -15.35 -21.25 -6.87
CA PHE A 19 -16.45 -20.43 -6.35
C PHE A 19 -15.97 -19.20 -5.58
N GLU A 20 -14.65 -19.02 -5.43
CA GLU A 20 -14.10 -17.83 -4.79
C GLU A 20 -14.35 -16.61 -5.67
N LYS A 21 -15.04 -15.63 -5.11
CA LYS A 21 -15.37 -14.36 -5.78
C LYS A 21 -14.98 -13.21 -4.87
N ASP A 22 -14.05 -12.41 -5.32
CA ASP A 22 -13.67 -11.18 -4.63
C ASP A 22 -14.81 -10.16 -4.75
N SER A 23 -15.19 -9.59 -3.63
CA SER A 23 -16.17 -8.49 -3.56
C SER A 23 -15.41 -7.18 -3.41
N CYS A 24 -14.93 -6.63 -4.53
CA CYS A 24 -14.20 -5.37 -4.52
C CYS A 24 -15.10 -4.21 -4.96
N GLY A 25 -14.96 -3.08 -4.28
CA GLY A 25 -15.46 -1.79 -4.72
C GLY A 25 -14.31 -0.92 -5.20
N VAL A 26 -14.43 -0.34 -6.37
CA VAL A 26 -13.41 0.56 -6.93
C VAL A 26 -14.05 1.88 -7.31
N GLY A 27 -13.42 2.98 -6.94
CA GLY A 27 -13.82 4.33 -7.32
C GLY A 27 -12.62 5.11 -7.84
N LEU A 28 -12.89 6.07 -8.73
CA LEU A 28 -11.87 6.93 -9.33
C LEU A 28 -12.31 8.39 -9.24
N VAL A 29 -11.39 9.25 -8.85
CA VAL A 29 -11.51 10.70 -8.98
C VAL A 29 -10.22 11.24 -9.59
N ALA A 30 -10.34 12.09 -10.60
CA ALA A 30 -9.20 12.65 -11.29
C ALA A 30 -9.45 14.11 -11.72
N ASN A 31 -8.39 14.90 -11.73
CA ASN A 31 -8.40 16.20 -12.36
C ASN A 31 -7.89 16.06 -13.81
N ILE A 32 -8.75 16.42 -14.78
CA ILE A 32 -8.43 16.26 -16.22
C ILE A 32 -7.19 17.10 -16.63
N LYS A 33 -6.93 18.19 -15.92
CA LYS A 33 -5.77 19.04 -16.18
C LYS A 33 -4.50 18.58 -15.44
N GLY A 34 -4.58 17.47 -14.68
CA GLY A 34 -3.44 16.94 -13.91
C GLY A 34 -3.00 17.82 -12.74
N VAL A 35 -3.84 18.76 -12.29
CA VAL A 35 -3.52 19.64 -11.17
C VAL A 35 -3.81 18.91 -9.85
N PRO A 36 -2.79 18.66 -9.02
CA PRO A 36 -3.00 18.03 -7.74
C PRO A 36 -3.76 18.96 -6.79
N SER A 37 -4.70 18.43 -6.03
CA SER A 37 -5.42 19.19 -5.03
C SER A 37 -5.81 18.32 -3.84
N ARG A 38 -5.98 18.97 -2.68
CA ARG A 38 -6.49 18.32 -1.49
C ARG A 38 -7.93 17.82 -1.68
N GLU A 39 -8.73 18.55 -2.43
CA GLU A 39 -10.10 18.17 -2.76
C GLU A 39 -10.20 16.80 -3.42
N ILE A 40 -9.27 16.45 -4.32
CA ILE A 40 -9.21 15.11 -4.93
C ILE A 40 -9.01 14.05 -3.86
N MET A 41 -8.15 14.31 -2.88
CA MET A 41 -7.89 13.37 -1.78
C MET A 41 -9.11 13.20 -0.88
N GLU A 42 -9.79 14.29 -0.56
CA GLU A 42 -11.01 14.27 0.25
C GLU A 42 -12.13 13.52 -0.47
N ASN A 43 -12.27 13.73 -1.78
CA ASN A 43 -13.23 12.99 -2.59
C ASN A 43 -12.88 11.50 -2.71
N ALA A 44 -11.60 11.15 -2.85
CA ALA A 44 -11.15 9.76 -2.85
C ALA A 44 -11.45 9.07 -1.51
N TYR A 45 -11.18 9.74 -0.39
CA TYR A 45 -11.53 9.26 0.93
C TYR A 45 -13.06 9.07 1.09
N LEU A 46 -13.84 10.03 0.62
CA LEU A 46 -15.31 9.95 0.67
C LEU A 46 -15.86 8.79 -0.17
N ILE A 47 -15.30 8.56 -1.35
CA ILE A 47 -15.62 7.38 -2.19
C ILE A 47 -15.34 6.10 -1.41
N ASN A 48 -14.14 5.99 -0.84
CA ASN A 48 -13.74 4.82 -0.08
C ASN A 48 -14.68 4.55 1.11
N SER A 49 -14.99 5.59 1.89
CA SER A 49 -15.91 5.49 3.03
C SER A 49 -17.32 5.07 2.62
N ARG A 50 -17.81 5.55 1.47
CA ARG A 50 -19.15 5.21 0.96
C ARG A 50 -19.24 3.81 0.34
N MET A 51 -18.12 3.16 0.14
CA MET A 51 -18.05 1.77 -0.33
C MET A 51 -18.06 0.73 0.79
N ASP A 52 -18.28 1.13 2.03
CA ASP A 52 -18.35 0.23 3.18
C ASP A 52 -19.33 -0.95 2.96
N HIS A 53 -20.47 -0.70 2.33
CA HIS A 53 -21.45 -1.72 1.96
C HIS A 53 -20.96 -2.72 0.89
N ARG A 54 -19.79 -2.49 0.29
CA ARG A 54 -19.10 -3.38 -0.67
C ARG A 54 -18.01 -4.21 -0.01
N GLY A 55 -17.62 -3.87 1.22
CA GLY A 55 -16.66 -4.62 2.00
C GLY A 55 -17.31 -5.80 2.71
N GLY A 56 -16.60 -6.92 2.83
CA GLY A 56 -16.94 -8.00 3.74
C GLY A 56 -16.46 -7.64 5.14
N CYS A 57 -17.36 -7.72 6.13
CA CYS A 57 -16.96 -7.77 7.53
C CYS A 57 -16.80 -9.24 7.92
N GLY A 58 -15.67 -9.57 8.58
CA GLY A 58 -15.51 -10.87 9.20
C GLY A 58 -16.44 -11.05 10.39
N PHE A 59 -16.27 -12.15 11.10
CA PHE A 59 -17.05 -12.47 12.31
C PHE A 59 -16.81 -11.45 13.43
N GLU A 60 -15.68 -10.76 13.40
CA GLU A 60 -15.30 -9.72 14.35
C GLU A 60 -15.58 -8.34 13.77
N GLU A 61 -16.12 -7.45 14.58
CA GLU A 61 -16.54 -6.08 14.19
C GLU A 61 -15.39 -5.22 13.62
N ASN A 62 -14.16 -5.56 13.98
CA ASN A 62 -12.95 -4.84 13.57
C ASN A 62 -12.17 -5.53 12.43
N THR A 63 -12.69 -6.60 11.84
CA THR A 63 -12.06 -7.29 10.71
C THR A 63 -12.82 -7.02 9.43
N GLY A 64 -12.09 -6.78 8.35
CA GLY A 64 -12.64 -6.52 7.03
C GLY A 64 -11.61 -6.82 5.95
N ASP A 65 -12.03 -6.76 4.69
CA ASP A 65 -11.20 -7.08 3.52
C ASP A 65 -10.12 -6.03 3.24
N GLY A 66 -10.13 -4.97 4.04
CA GLY A 66 -9.23 -3.84 3.87
C GLY A 66 -9.75 -2.77 2.90
N ALA A 67 -9.19 -1.59 3.03
CA ALA A 67 -9.50 -0.44 2.20
C ALA A 67 -8.23 0.35 1.93
N GLY A 68 -8.15 1.03 0.80
CA GLY A 68 -6.98 1.81 0.47
C GLY A 68 -7.24 2.87 -0.60
N ILE A 69 -6.32 3.80 -0.69
CA ILE A 69 -6.31 4.85 -1.69
C ILE A 69 -4.98 4.80 -2.42
N LEU A 70 -5.02 4.69 -3.74
CA LEU A 70 -3.86 4.86 -4.60
C LEU A 70 -3.80 6.32 -5.05
N MET A 71 -2.69 6.98 -4.77
CA MET A 71 -2.47 8.39 -5.09
C MET A 71 -1.07 8.64 -5.61
N ALA A 72 -0.85 9.77 -6.27
CA ALA A 72 0.48 10.23 -6.60
C ALA A 72 1.28 10.54 -5.33
N LEU A 73 2.60 10.30 -5.35
CA LEU A 73 3.47 10.68 -4.25
C LEU A 73 3.44 12.21 -4.04
N PRO A 74 3.20 12.67 -2.80
CA PRO A 74 3.27 14.10 -2.47
C PRO A 74 4.74 14.55 -2.37
N ASP A 75 5.37 14.77 -3.51
CA ASP A 75 6.80 15.07 -3.62
C ASP A 75 7.24 16.26 -2.77
N SER A 76 6.47 17.34 -2.76
CA SER A 76 6.78 18.53 -1.95
C SER A 76 6.89 18.21 -0.46
N PHE A 77 5.99 17.35 0.06
CA PHE A 77 6.04 16.89 1.44
C PHE A 77 7.30 16.08 1.73
N PHE A 78 7.62 15.10 0.89
CA PHE A 78 8.81 14.27 1.10
C PHE A 78 10.10 15.05 0.93
N GLN A 79 10.18 16.00 0.02
CA GLN A 79 11.32 16.89 -0.13
C GLN A 79 11.53 17.77 1.13
N GLU A 80 10.44 18.28 1.70
CA GLU A 80 10.52 19.08 2.93
C GLU A 80 10.96 18.24 4.14
N GLU A 81 10.35 17.07 4.35
CA GLU A 81 10.70 16.19 5.46
C GLU A 81 12.14 15.66 5.35
N SER A 82 12.57 15.30 4.14
CA SER A 82 13.93 14.85 3.91
C SER A 82 14.98 15.92 4.22
N LYS A 83 14.71 17.19 3.93
CA LYS A 83 15.58 18.29 4.32
C LYS A 83 15.75 18.37 5.84
N LYS A 84 14.66 18.17 6.60
CA LYS A 84 14.72 18.16 8.08
C LYS A 84 15.61 17.01 8.58
N LEU A 85 15.56 15.87 7.91
CA LEU A 85 16.36 14.69 8.22
C LEU A 85 17.78 14.72 7.62
N LYS A 86 18.12 15.76 6.85
CA LYS A 86 19.40 15.89 6.11
C LYS A 86 19.60 14.76 5.09
N ILE A 87 18.53 14.26 4.52
CA ILE A 87 18.53 13.26 3.45
C ILE A 87 18.34 14.01 2.12
N SER A 88 19.20 13.72 1.15
CA SER A 88 19.04 14.24 -0.20
C SER A 88 18.16 13.29 -1.01
N LEU A 89 16.95 13.71 -1.34
CA LEU A 89 16.09 12.95 -2.24
C LEU A 89 16.37 13.32 -3.69
N PRO A 90 16.31 12.35 -4.60
CA PRO A 90 16.29 12.62 -6.03
C PRO A 90 15.05 13.41 -6.46
N ASN A 91 15.02 13.81 -7.72
CA ASN A 91 13.85 14.48 -8.29
C ASN A 91 12.62 13.55 -8.30
N SER A 92 11.44 14.14 -8.31
CA SER A 92 10.16 13.44 -8.43
C SER A 92 10.18 12.35 -9.51
N GLY A 93 9.67 11.18 -9.20
CA GLY A 93 9.67 10.01 -10.08
C GLY A 93 10.99 9.21 -10.09
N LYS A 94 11.99 9.61 -9.31
CA LYS A 94 13.29 8.91 -9.19
C LYS A 94 13.51 8.27 -7.82
N TYR A 95 12.49 8.23 -6.98
CA TYR A 95 12.50 7.56 -5.68
C TYR A 95 11.15 6.91 -5.40
N ALA A 96 11.15 5.98 -4.49
CA ALA A 96 9.95 5.32 -3.97
C ALA A 96 9.85 5.52 -2.46
N VAL A 97 8.64 5.39 -1.94
CA VAL A 97 8.35 5.49 -0.51
C VAL A 97 7.54 4.27 -0.09
N GLY A 98 7.83 3.74 1.07
CA GLY A 98 7.10 2.62 1.64
C GLY A 98 7.00 2.72 3.16
N ASN A 99 5.89 2.23 3.71
CA ASN A 99 5.73 2.01 5.14
C ASN A 99 6.03 0.55 5.45
N ILE A 100 6.92 0.34 6.41
CA ILE A 100 7.33 -1.00 6.82
C ILE A 100 7.06 -1.15 8.31
N PHE A 101 6.23 -2.12 8.68
CA PHE A 101 5.99 -2.48 10.06
C PHE A 101 7.10 -3.41 10.54
N LEU A 102 7.87 -2.94 11.51
CA LEU A 102 9.03 -3.63 12.04
C LEU A 102 8.77 -4.17 13.46
N PRO A 103 9.47 -5.23 13.89
CA PRO A 103 9.39 -5.74 15.24
C PRO A 103 9.70 -4.66 16.28
N GLN A 104 9.03 -4.72 17.43
CA GLN A 104 9.27 -3.78 18.53
C GLN A 104 10.63 -4.00 19.19
N LYS A 105 11.13 -5.25 19.23
CA LYS A 105 12.44 -5.57 19.78
C LYS A 105 13.57 -4.98 18.93
N ALA A 106 14.44 -4.21 19.54
CA ALA A 106 15.48 -3.45 18.83
C ALA A 106 16.38 -4.34 17.96
N HIS A 107 16.85 -5.47 18.47
CA HIS A 107 17.75 -6.36 17.72
C HIS A 107 17.08 -7.00 16.50
N GLU A 108 15.80 -7.37 16.61
CA GLU A 108 15.03 -7.92 15.49
C GLU A 108 14.77 -6.82 14.43
N ARG A 109 14.44 -5.62 14.89
CA ARG A 109 14.25 -4.45 14.00
C ARG A 109 15.50 -4.12 13.19
N GLU A 110 16.66 -4.05 13.86
CA GLU A 110 17.93 -3.80 13.15
C GLU A 110 18.30 -4.91 12.16
N LYS A 111 18.00 -6.15 12.49
CA LYS A 111 18.16 -7.27 11.55
C LYS A 111 17.27 -7.10 10.32
N CYS A 112 16.00 -6.74 10.50
CA CYS A 112 15.09 -6.50 9.39
C CYS A 112 15.56 -5.33 8.51
N LYS A 113 16.00 -4.22 9.11
CA LYS A 113 16.54 -3.08 8.36
C LYS A 113 17.73 -3.49 7.49
N LYS A 114 18.70 -4.22 8.04
CA LYS A 114 19.86 -4.70 7.28
C LYS A 114 19.45 -5.55 6.09
N VAL A 115 18.51 -6.47 6.27
CA VAL A 115 18.02 -7.31 5.17
C VAL A 115 17.39 -6.46 4.07
N ILE A 116 16.60 -5.42 4.44
CA ILE A 116 15.99 -4.50 3.48
C ILE A 116 17.08 -3.73 2.72
N GLU A 117 18.05 -3.16 3.44
CA GLU A 117 19.17 -2.40 2.85
C GLU A 117 20.00 -3.28 1.89
N GLU A 118 20.29 -4.53 2.28
CA GLU A 118 21.00 -5.49 1.43
C GLU A 118 20.23 -5.80 0.14
N VAL A 119 18.93 -6.03 0.25
CA VAL A 119 18.09 -6.33 -0.93
C VAL A 119 17.99 -5.12 -1.85
N VAL A 120 17.71 -3.93 -1.31
CA VAL A 120 17.63 -2.69 -2.08
C VAL A 120 18.94 -2.40 -2.81
N SER A 121 20.07 -2.49 -2.09
CA SER A 121 21.40 -2.31 -2.67
C SER A 121 21.73 -3.34 -3.76
N LYS A 122 21.31 -4.60 -3.57
CA LYS A 122 21.51 -5.67 -4.56
C LYS A 122 20.72 -5.43 -5.85
N GLU A 123 19.55 -4.80 -5.74
CA GLU A 123 18.73 -4.42 -6.88
C GLU A 123 19.20 -3.10 -7.54
N GLY A 124 20.27 -2.48 -7.03
CA GLY A 124 20.88 -1.28 -7.60
C GLY A 124 20.11 0.01 -7.31
N GLN A 125 19.39 0.03 -6.19
CA GLN A 125 18.64 1.21 -5.74
C GLN A 125 19.32 1.92 -4.57
#